data_09a60dfdaf78d3bc59dad7535ce31b22
#
_entry.id   09a60dfdaf78d3bc59dad7535ce31b22
#
_cell.length_a   1.000
_cell.length_b   1.000
_cell.length_c   1.000
_cell.angle_alpha   90.00
_cell.angle_beta   90.00
_cell.angle_gamma   90.00
#
_symmetry.space_group_name_H-M   'P 1'
#
loop_
_entity.id
_entity.type
_entity.pdbx_description
1 polymer ?
#
loop_
_entity_poly.entity_id
_entity_poly.type
_entity_poly.pdbx_seq_one_letter_code
_entity_poly.pdbx_strand_id
1 'polypeptide(L)'
;MTLEELRVELAAGSLRPTYLIAGEEPLQRDEALAALREHVLAGVPVDFNLDRLDAASTSPAELIDVLRTLPVMARRRLVELREPESSRAAGRGFGEALATLIEELGRSSSSVLVVIAAKVDRRTRWVRAVGEAATIRCDPPRGRREVGAFIRAEAKRQGVSLARGVPERLAERVGAQPLLLRQEIAKLSLLAGPHCEVTLEHVVAAAVDVAEEPVWDLTDAIGDGRGADALALLARLARGGAAPPLVLGALAAHFRRLLRLRGGGSLGLPPFVRQKLEAQAQRYTESRLVACLGAIHETDLALKGASALAPQLSLERLVIGLSARS
;
A
#
# COMPACT_ATOMS: atom_id res chain seq x y z
N MET A 1 20.62 5.40 0.88
CA MET A 1 20.78 4.21 0.04
C MET A 1 19.44 3.60 -0.33
N THR A 2 19.39 2.78 -1.38
CA THR A 2 18.24 1.97 -1.78
C THR A 2 18.34 0.55 -1.18
N LEU A 3 17.25 -0.24 -1.27
CA LEU A 3 17.26 -1.64 -0.85
C LEU A 3 18.30 -2.48 -1.62
N GLU A 4 18.47 -2.24 -2.91
CA GLU A 4 19.46 -2.97 -3.73
C GLU A 4 20.91 -2.62 -3.32
N GLU A 5 21.17 -1.34 -3.03
CA GLU A 5 22.49 -0.92 -2.52
C GLU A 5 22.78 -1.55 -1.15
N LEU A 6 21.76 -1.68 -0.28
CA LEU A 6 21.89 -2.41 0.97
C LEU A 6 22.27 -3.88 0.73
N ARG A 7 21.59 -4.57 -0.17
CA ARG A 7 21.89 -5.98 -0.50
C ARG A 7 23.29 -6.15 -1.03
N VAL A 8 23.76 -5.25 -1.88
CA VAL A 8 25.15 -5.25 -2.39
C VAL A 8 26.15 -5.03 -1.25
N GLU A 9 25.90 -4.07 -0.36
CA GLU A 9 26.74 -3.81 0.80
C GLU A 9 26.85 -5.03 1.71
N LEU A 10 25.72 -5.68 2.02
CA LEU A 10 25.67 -6.88 2.85
C LEU A 10 26.35 -8.08 2.18
N ALA A 11 26.16 -8.29 0.88
CA ALA A 11 26.82 -9.35 0.11
C ALA A 11 28.34 -9.17 0.08
N ALA A 12 28.84 -7.93 0.10
CA ALA A 12 30.27 -7.62 0.23
C ALA A 12 30.82 -7.82 1.67
N GLY A 13 29.98 -8.28 2.61
CA GLY A 13 30.36 -8.46 4.02
C GLY A 13 30.54 -7.16 4.80
N SER A 14 30.13 -6.03 4.23
CA SER A 14 30.18 -4.74 4.90
C SER A 14 28.93 -4.53 5.76
N LEU A 15 29.14 -4.34 7.07
CA LEU A 15 28.05 -4.13 8.01
C LEU A 15 28.34 -2.89 8.87
N ARG A 16 27.41 -1.96 8.88
CA ARG A 16 27.50 -0.74 9.70
C ARG A 16 26.97 -0.99 11.10
N PRO A 17 27.41 -0.22 12.09
CA PRO A 17 26.89 -0.34 13.47
C PRO A 17 25.44 0.14 13.59
N THR A 18 24.99 1.01 12.70
CA THR A 18 23.64 1.57 12.72
C THR A 18 23.08 1.72 11.31
N TYR A 19 21.80 1.41 11.17
CA TYR A 19 20.99 1.66 9.97
C TYR A 19 19.69 2.38 10.34
N LEU A 20 19.22 3.24 9.43
CA LEU A 20 17.90 3.84 9.50
C LEU A 20 17.07 3.38 8.31
N ILE A 21 15.97 2.70 8.57
CA ILE A 21 14.96 2.31 7.57
C ILE A 21 13.84 3.33 7.66
N ALA A 22 13.75 4.25 6.68
CA ALA A 22 12.81 5.37 6.72
C ALA A 22 11.97 5.47 5.46
N GLY A 23 10.65 5.68 5.63
CA GLY A 23 9.70 5.90 4.54
C GLY A 23 8.34 5.28 4.81
N GLU A 24 7.33 5.72 4.07
CA GLU A 24 5.93 5.32 4.26
C GLU A 24 5.60 3.96 3.62
N GLU A 25 6.51 3.37 2.81
CA GLU A 25 6.25 2.11 2.11
C GLU A 25 6.58 0.88 2.99
N PRO A 26 5.58 0.18 3.52
CA PRO A 26 5.79 -0.93 4.46
C PRO A 26 6.57 -2.09 3.84
N LEU A 27 6.27 -2.44 2.58
CA LEU A 27 6.89 -3.57 1.90
C LEU A 27 8.40 -3.41 1.80
N GLN A 28 8.88 -2.22 1.43
CA GLN A 28 10.31 -1.94 1.32
C GLN A 28 10.98 -1.92 2.69
N ARG A 29 10.30 -1.41 3.73
CA ARG A 29 10.81 -1.45 5.11
C ARG A 29 10.97 -2.88 5.61
N ASP A 30 9.97 -3.73 5.38
CA ASP A 30 10.00 -5.13 5.80
C ASP A 30 11.09 -5.92 5.05
N GLU A 31 11.29 -5.65 3.77
CA GLU A 31 12.36 -6.28 2.98
C GLU A 31 13.76 -5.82 3.41
N ALA A 32 13.94 -4.53 3.70
CA ALA A 32 15.23 -4.02 4.21
C ALA A 32 15.55 -4.63 5.57
N LEU A 33 14.56 -4.71 6.46
CA LEU A 33 14.70 -5.32 7.76
C LEU A 33 14.98 -6.82 7.67
N ALA A 34 14.28 -7.54 6.78
CA ALA A 34 14.50 -8.96 6.53
C ALA A 34 15.94 -9.23 6.04
N ALA A 35 16.45 -8.42 5.11
CA ALA A 35 17.81 -8.55 4.61
C ALA A 35 18.88 -8.35 5.72
N LEU A 36 18.67 -7.36 6.60
CA LEU A 36 19.56 -7.15 7.75
C LEU A 36 19.47 -8.29 8.76
N ARG A 37 18.28 -8.80 9.07
CA ARG A 37 18.08 -9.97 9.94
C ARG A 37 18.78 -11.19 9.40
N GLU A 38 18.56 -11.52 8.14
CA GLU A 38 19.16 -12.66 7.48
C GLU A 38 20.69 -12.58 7.53
N HIS A 39 21.26 -11.40 7.26
CA HIS A 39 22.72 -11.22 7.27
C HIS A 39 23.34 -11.29 8.68
N VAL A 40 22.72 -10.63 9.67
CA VAL A 40 23.26 -10.54 11.03
C VAL A 40 23.04 -11.83 11.83
N LEU A 41 21.89 -12.47 11.62
CA LEU A 41 21.43 -13.62 12.42
C LEU A 41 21.60 -14.97 11.69
N ALA A 42 22.31 -15.00 10.55
CA ALA A 42 22.56 -16.24 9.81
C ALA A 42 23.32 -17.28 10.66
N GLY A 43 22.70 -18.46 10.86
CA GLY A 43 23.33 -19.59 11.54
C GLY A 43 23.49 -19.39 13.05
N VAL A 44 22.85 -18.41 13.67
CA VAL A 44 22.95 -18.18 15.13
C VAL A 44 21.56 -18.25 15.79
N PRO A 45 21.47 -18.50 17.11
CA PRO A 45 20.20 -18.51 17.84
C PRO A 45 19.56 -17.13 17.84
N VAL A 46 18.45 -16.98 17.11
CA VAL A 46 17.76 -15.69 16.92
C VAL A 46 17.24 -15.14 18.24
N ASP A 47 16.62 -15.97 19.08
CA ASP A 47 15.96 -15.55 20.33
C ASP A 47 16.90 -14.88 21.33
N PHE A 48 18.20 -15.18 21.27
CA PHE A 48 19.22 -14.57 22.14
C PHE A 48 19.95 -13.38 21.51
N ASN A 49 19.76 -13.15 20.21
CA ASN A 49 20.55 -12.17 19.45
C ASN A 49 19.68 -11.14 18.73
N LEU A 50 18.35 -11.14 18.96
CA LEU A 50 17.41 -10.19 18.39
C LEU A 50 16.57 -9.55 19.49
N ASP A 51 16.70 -8.23 19.64
CA ASP A 51 15.82 -7.43 20.48
C ASP A 51 14.93 -6.54 19.62
N ARG A 52 13.66 -6.44 20.02
CA ARG A 52 12.66 -5.59 19.37
C ARG A 52 12.12 -4.61 20.38
N LEU A 53 12.42 -3.34 20.18
CA LEU A 53 12.08 -2.25 21.07
C LEU A 53 11.13 -1.27 20.35
N ASP A 54 10.16 -0.77 21.12
CA ASP A 54 9.32 0.34 20.67
C ASP A 54 9.68 1.58 21.50
N ALA A 55 10.10 2.64 20.84
CA ALA A 55 10.51 3.86 21.52
C ALA A 55 9.38 4.51 22.36
N ALA A 56 8.12 4.20 22.08
CA ALA A 56 7.00 4.66 22.91
C ALA A 56 6.96 4.04 24.30
N SER A 57 7.51 2.83 24.47
CA SER A 57 7.52 2.08 25.74
C SER A 57 8.93 1.92 26.36
N THR A 58 9.98 2.01 25.55
CA THR A 58 11.37 1.83 25.97
C THR A 58 11.96 3.13 26.51
N SER A 59 12.73 3.05 27.58
CA SER A 59 13.52 4.20 28.09
C SER A 59 14.88 4.28 27.39
N PRO A 60 15.52 5.48 27.34
CA PRO A 60 16.89 5.59 26.84
C PRO A 60 17.91 4.69 27.60
N ALA A 61 17.75 4.54 28.91
CA ALA A 61 18.62 3.67 29.71
C ALA A 61 18.49 2.19 29.30
N GLU A 62 17.28 1.71 29.11
CA GLU A 62 16.99 0.35 28.65
C GLU A 62 17.59 0.09 27.26
N LEU A 63 17.50 1.05 26.33
CA LEU A 63 18.13 0.93 25.00
C LEU A 63 19.67 0.81 25.13
N ILE A 64 20.28 1.57 26.04
CA ILE A 64 21.72 1.49 26.31
C ILE A 64 22.09 0.09 26.81
N ASP A 65 21.34 -0.45 27.77
CA ASP A 65 21.63 -1.75 28.38
C ASP A 65 21.52 -2.87 27.35
N VAL A 66 20.47 -2.81 26.49
CA VAL A 66 20.28 -3.77 25.39
C VAL A 66 21.44 -3.69 24.39
N LEU A 67 21.86 -2.50 23.97
CA LEU A 67 22.96 -2.31 23.02
C LEU A 67 24.32 -2.75 23.56
N ARG A 68 24.51 -2.71 24.88
CA ARG A 68 25.74 -3.18 25.57
C ARG A 68 25.72 -4.69 25.88
N THR A 69 24.58 -5.33 25.75
CA THR A 69 24.47 -6.77 25.97
C THR A 69 25.26 -7.53 24.90
N LEU A 70 26.11 -8.47 25.33
CA LEU A 70 26.97 -9.26 24.44
C LEU A 70 26.13 -10.27 23.64
N PRO A 71 26.50 -10.55 22.37
CA PRO A 71 25.85 -11.59 21.58
C PRO A 71 26.11 -12.98 22.15
N VAL A 72 25.19 -13.91 22.00
CA VAL A 72 25.28 -15.29 22.45
C VAL A 72 25.53 -16.18 21.24
N MET A 73 26.69 -16.85 21.22
CA MET A 73 27.12 -17.73 20.12
C MET A 73 27.06 -17.05 18.74
N ALA A 74 27.22 -15.74 18.70
CA ALA A 74 27.16 -14.91 17.50
C ALA A 74 28.26 -13.85 17.50
N ARG A 75 28.61 -13.33 16.33
CA ARG A 75 29.55 -12.20 16.23
C ARG A 75 28.91 -10.87 16.61
N ARG A 76 27.63 -10.75 16.33
CA ARG A 76 26.84 -9.53 16.55
C ARG A 76 25.42 -9.90 16.94
N ARG A 77 24.76 -8.99 17.67
CA ARG A 77 23.31 -9.04 17.89
C ARG A 77 22.63 -7.92 17.13
N LEU A 78 21.35 -8.07 16.88
CA LEU A 78 20.51 -7.09 16.17
C LEU A 78 19.53 -6.46 17.16
N VAL A 79 19.51 -5.14 17.22
CA VAL A 79 18.57 -4.37 18.02
C VAL A 79 17.72 -3.54 17.10
N GLU A 80 16.41 -3.82 17.06
CA GLU A 80 15.42 -3.10 16.29
C GLU A 80 14.73 -2.08 17.18
N LEU A 81 14.76 -0.82 16.79
CA LEU A 81 14.08 0.28 17.47
C LEU A 81 13.05 0.89 16.54
N ARG A 82 11.78 0.85 16.95
CA ARG A 82 10.66 1.36 16.17
C ARG A 82 10.19 2.73 16.65
N GLU A 83 9.82 3.60 15.69
CA GLU A 83 9.12 4.88 15.85
C GLU A 83 9.72 5.81 16.94
N PRO A 84 11.01 6.18 16.86
CA PRO A 84 11.66 7.06 17.84
C PRO A 84 11.11 8.49 17.84
N GLU A 85 10.39 8.90 16.79
CA GLU A 85 9.72 10.20 16.69
C GLU A 85 8.25 10.15 17.16
N SER A 86 7.81 9.06 17.76
CA SER A 86 6.48 9.02 18.40
C SER A 86 6.35 10.11 19.49
N SER A 87 5.16 10.66 19.66
CA SER A 87 4.91 11.72 20.65
C SER A 87 5.32 11.32 22.08
N ARG A 88 5.23 10.03 22.40
CA ARG A 88 5.65 9.48 23.70
C ARG A 88 7.17 9.46 23.86
N ALA A 89 7.91 9.09 22.80
CA ALA A 89 9.37 9.09 22.80
C ALA A 89 9.92 10.52 22.83
N ALA A 90 9.36 11.43 22.03
CA ALA A 90 9.76 12.83 21.97
C ALA A 90 9.65 13.53 23.34
N GLY A 91 8.56 13.26 24.09
CA GLY A 91 8.34 13.83 25.42
C GLY A 91 9.36 13.39 26.48
N ARG A 92 10.19 12.38 26.22
CA ARG A 92 11.23 11.86 27.13
C ARG A 92 12.66 12.26 26.73
N GLY A 93 12.82 13.13 25.75
CA GLY A 93 14.15 13.47 25.22
C GLY A 93 14.84 12.29 24.50
N PHE A 94 14.07 11.30 24.04
CA PHE A 94 14.57 10.06 23.47
C PHE A 94 15.47 10.29 22.24
N GLY A 95 15.12 11.27 21.40
CA GLY A 95 15.88 11.60 20.18
C GLY A 95 17.30 12.09 20.46
N GLU A 96 17.51 12.87 21.53
CA GLU A 96 18.84 13.37 21.92
C GLU A 96 19.70 12.24 22.50
N ALA A 97 19.10 11.38 23.34
CA ALA A 97 19.79 10.21 23.87
C ALA A 97 20.18 9.24 22.75
N LEU A 98 19.26 8.99 21.79
CA LEU A 98 19.50 8.16 20.62
C LEU A 98 20.65 8.71 19.76
N ALA A 99 20.71 10.04 19.54
CA ALA A 99 21.82 10.66 18.81
C ALA A 99 23.18 10.38 19.47
N THR A 100 23.27 10.57 20.77
CA THR A 100 24.50 10.30 21.53
C THR A 100 24.91 8.83 21.44
N LEU A 101 23.96 7.91 21.57
CA LEU A 101 24.22 6.47 21.43
C LEU A 101 24.73 6.10 20.04
N ILE A 102 24.13 6.65 18.98
CA ILE A 102 24.56 6.38 17.59
C ILE A 102 25.99 6.91 17.38
N GLU A 103 26.32 8.08 17.92
CA GLU A 103 27.67 8.66 17.82
C GLU A 103 28.70 7.82 18.56
N GLU A 104 28.33 7.16 19.68
CA GLU A 104 29.17 6.27 20.47
C GLU A 104 29.32 4.87 19.84
N LEU A 105 28.34 4.42 19.04
CA LEU A 105 28.38 3.13 18.37
C LEU A 105 29.46 3.09 17.28
N GLY A 106 30.62 2.58 17.61
CA GLY A 106 31.72 2.39 16.66
C GLY A 106 31.58 1.11 15.80
N ARG A 107 32.41 1.01 14.76
CA ARG A 107 32.43 -0.17 13.84
C ARG A 107 32.76 -1.49 14.53
N SER A 108 33.38 -1.43 15.69
CA SER A 108 33.72 -2.59 16.53
C SER A 108 32.60 -3.02 17.49
N SER A 109 31.43 -2.35 17.44
CA SER A 109 30.30 -2.70 18.29
C SER A 109 29.87 -4.14 18.10
N SER A 110 29.57 -4.83 19.19
CA SER A 110 28.97 -6.18 19.19
C SER A 110 27.47 -6.16 18.82
N SER A 111 26.85 -4.97 18.76
CA SER A 111 25.46 -4.79 18.41
C SER A 111 25.31 -3.97 17.12
N VAL A 112 24.30 -4.31 16.32
CA VAL A 112 23.84 -3.54 15.17
C VAL A 112 22.49 -2.93 15.52
N LEU A 113 22.39 -1.62 15.52
CA LEU A 113 21.15 -0.90 15.77
C LEU A 113 20.43 -0.63 14.44
N VAL A 114 19.19 -1.08 14.32
CA VAL A 114 18.32 -0.77 13.18
C VAL A 114 17.14 0.06 13.67
N VAL A 115 17.11 1.32 13.26
CA VAL A 115 16.01 2.24 13.57
C VAL A 115 15.00 2.19 12.44
N ILE A 116 13.72 1.99 12.76
CA ILE A 116 12.63 1.87 11.78
C ILE A 116 11.62 2.96 12.07
N ALA A 117 11.34 3.82 11.07
CA ALA A 117 10.35 4.87 11.20
C ALA A 117 9.62 5.15 9.87
N ALA A 118 8.30 5.34 9.93
CA ALA A 118 7.51 5.70 8.76
C ALA A 118 7.81 7.14 8.30
N LYS A 119 8.00 8.03 9.25
CA LYS A 119 8.34 9.45 9.02
C LYS A 119 9.50 9.86 9.89
N VAL A 120 10.40 10.65 9.33
CA VAL A 120 11.54 11.20 10.05
C VAL A 120 11.77 12.67 9.69
N ASP A 121 12.07 13.49 10.68
CA ASP A 121 12.60 14.83 10.41
C ASP A 121 14.13 14.74 10.23
N ARG A 122 14.57 14.94 9.00
CA ARG A 122 16.00 14.89 8.61
C ARG A 122 16.86 15.96 9.33
N ARG A 123 16.24 16.93 9.98
CA ARG A 123 16.93 18.00 10.74
C ARG A 123 17.28 17.55 12.16
N THR A 124 16.67 16.48 12.67
CA THR A 124 16.95 15.98 14.01
C THR A 124 18.37 15.44 14.13
N ARG A 125 18.95 15.57 15.32
CA ARG A 125 20.35 15.19 15.57
C ARG A 125 20.57 13.72 15.35
N TRP A 126 19.68 12.86 15.81
CA TRP A 126 19.83 11.41 15.67
C TRP A 126 19.80 10.94 14.20
N VAL A 127 18.95 11.55 13.34
CA VAL A 127 18.93 11.22 11.90
C VAL A 127 20.23 11.62 11.23
N ARG A 128 20.79 12.78 11.58
CA ARG A 128 22.10 13.22 11.07
C ARG A 128 23.23 12.32 11.59
N ALA A 129 23.16 11.84 12.84
CA ALA A 129 24.14 10.92 13.39
C ALA A 129 24.20 9.57 12.66
N VAL A 130 23.05 9.03 12.21
CA VAL A 130 23.02 7.85 11.30
C VAL A 130 23.68 8.15 9.96
N GLY A 131 23.37 9.31 9.39
CA GLY A 131 23.89 9.75 8.11
C GLY A 131 23.18 9.14 6.90
N GLU A 132 23.29 9.82 5.76
CA GLU A 132 22.63 9.42 4.49
C GLU A 132 23.11 8.04 3.98
N ALA A 133 24.38 7.72 4.18
CA ALA A 133 24.98 6.46 3.72
C ALA A 133 24.43 5.23 4.44
N ALA A 134 23.90 5.36 5.64
CA ALA A 134 23.30 4.28 6.42
C ALA A 134 21.76 4.38 6.46
N THR A 135 21.15 5.33 5.72
CA THR A 135 19.71 5.54 5.64
C THR A 135 19.15 4.84 4.41
N ILE A 136 18.34 3.81 4.63
CA ILE A 136 17.58 3.09 3.60
C ILE A 136 16.26 3.83 3.39
N ARG A 137 16.03 4.31 2.16
CA ARG A 137 14.82 5.04 1.81
C ARG A 137 13.75 4.07 1.31
N CYS A 138 12.60 4.10 1.99
CA CYS A 138 11.44 3.25 1.73
C CYS A 138 10.22 4.12 1.38
N ASP A 139 10.37 4.97 0.37
CA ASP A 139 9.29 5.82 -0.12
C ASP A 139 8.43 5.08 -1.16
N PRO A 140 7.09 5.26 -1.16
CA PRO A 140 6.26 4.69 -2.20
C PRO A 140 6.62 5.29 -3.57
N PRO A 141 6.57 4.49 -4.66
CA PRO A 141 6.87 4.98 -6.00
C PRO A 141 5.87 6.06 -6.41
N ARG A 142 6.36 7.16 -6.99
CA ARG A 142 5.55 8.31 -7.39
C ARG A 142 5.49 8.43 -8.92
N GLY A 143 4.26 8.57 -9.42
CA GLY A 143 4.04 8.75 -10.85
C GLY A 143 4.33 7.50 -11.69
N ARG A 144 3.92 7.55 -12.97
CA ARG A 144 3.96 6.40 -13.89
C ARG A 144 5.37 5.81 -14.09
N ARG A 145 6.40 6.65 -14.10
CA ARG A 145 7.78 6.21 -14.36
C ARG A 145 8.32 5.33 -13.25
N GLU A 146 8.16 5.76 -11.99
CA GLU A 146 8.66 5.02 -10.83
C GLU A 146 7.84 3.75 -10.58
N VAL A 147 6.51 3.82 -10.74
CA VAL A 147 5.64 2.63 -10.67
C VAL A 147 6.02 1.61 -11.75
N GLY A 148 6.22 2.04 -12.99
CA GLY A 148 6.67 1.17 -14.07
C GLY A 148 8.07 0.59 -13.82
N ALA A 149 8.99 1.35 -13.23
CA ALA A 149 10.30 0.85 -12.82
C ALA A 149 10.18 -0.21 -11.72
N PHE A 150 9.34 0.03 -10.71
CA PHE A 150 9.04 -0.95 -9.65
C PHE A 150 8.47 -2.25 -10.23
N ILE A 151 7.47 -2.18 -11.14
CA ILE A 151 6.87 -3.36 -11.77
C ILE A 151 7.93 -4.20 -12.49
N ARG A 152 8.81 -3.56 -13.27
CA ARG A 152 9.88 -4.29 -14.00
C ARG A 152 10.90 -4.92 -13.05
N ALA A 153 11.31 -4.21 -12.00
CA ALA A 153 12.22 -4.72 -10.99
C ALA A 153 11.61 -5.91 -10.23
N GLU A 154 10.35 -5.79 -9.84
CA GLU A 154 9.63 -6.84 -9.13
C GLU A 154 9.40 -8.08 -10.00
N ALA A 155 9.02 -7.92 -11.27
CA ALA A 155 8.90 -9.02 -12.23
C ALA A 155 10.23 -9.75 -12.40
N LYS A 156 11.33 -9.01 -12.57
CA LYS A 156 12.68 -9.61 -12.64
C LYS A 156 13.03 -10.39 -11.38
N ARG A 157 12.68 -9.87 -10.20
CA ARG A 157 12.90 -10.54 -8.92
C ARG A 157 12.13 -11.86 -8.79
N GLN A 158 10.90 -11.89 -9.34
CA GLN A 158 10.06 -13.09 -9.38
C GLN A 158 10.39 -14.03 -10.56
N GLY A 159 11.38 -13.69 -11.41
CA GLY A 159 11.72 -14.47 -12.60
C GLY A 159 10.66 -14.41 -13.70
N VAL A 160 9.84 -13.35 -13.72
CA VAL A 160 8.73 -13.18 -14.66
C VAL A 160 9.14 -12.25 -15.81
N SER A 161 8.93 -12.72 -17.05
CA SER A 161 9.06 -11.90 -18.25
C SER A 161 7.75 -11.16 -18.53
N LEU A 162 7.83 -9.86 -18.82
CA LEU A 162 6.67 -9.02 -19.12
C LEU A 162 6.75 -8.50 -20.57
N ALA A 163 5.71 -8.71 -21.35
CA ALA A 163 5.58 -8.16 -22.68
C ALA A 163 5.45 -6.63 -22.65
N ARG A 164 5.74 -6.01 -23.81
CA ARG A 164 5.60 -4.55 -23.98
C ARG A 164 4.19 -4.08 -23.65
N GLY A 165 4.07 -3.00 -22.86
CA GLY A 165 2.78 -2.42 -22.46
C GLY A 165 2.18 -3.01 -21.17
N VAL A 166 2.64 -4.19 -20.72
CA VAL A 166 2.15 -4.80 -19.47
C VAL A 166 2.48 -3.96 -18.24
N PRO A 167 3.71 -3.42 -18.05
CA PRO A 167 4.01 -2.56 -16.91
C PRO A 167 3.13 -1.32 -16.84
N GLU A 168 2.87 -0.70 -17.99
CA GLU A 168 2.03 0.49 -18.11
C GLU A 168 0.57 0.16 -17.75
N ARG A 169 0.06 -0.97 -18.24
CA ARG A 169 -1.32 -1.41 -17.97
C ARG A 169 -1.50 -1.80 -16.50
N LEU A 170 -0.53 -2.46 -15.89
CA LEU A 170 -0.54 -2.76 -14.46
C LEU A 170 -0.50 -1.48 -13.60
N ALA A 171 0.34 -0.49 -13.98
CA ALA A 171 0.40 0.78 -13.29
C ALA A 171 -0.92 1.56 -13.36
N GLU A 172 -1.63 1.49 -14.48
CA GLU A 172 -2.97 2.10 -14.63
C GLU A 172 -4.03 1.41 -13.79
N ARG A 173 -3.97 0.09 -13.71
CA ARG A 173 -4.98 -0.73 -13.02
C ARG A 173 -4.82 -0.71 -11.50
N VAL A 174 -3.61 -0.95 -11.02
CA VAL A 174 -3.30 -1.14 -9.59
C VAL A 174 -2.87 0.17 -8.92
N GLY A 175 -2.32 1.10 -9.71
CA GLY A 175 -1.75 2.34 -9.18
C GLY A 175 -0.41 2.12 -8.47
N ALA A 176 -0.08 3.05 -7.56
CA ALA A 176 1.18 3.08 -6.83
C ALA A 176 1.09 2.30 -5.50
N GLN A 177 0.70 1.03 -5.57
CA GLN A 177 0.54 0.13 -4.41
C GLN A 177 1.48 -1.07 -4.54
N PRO A 178 2.74 -1.00 -4.03
CA PRO A 178 3.78 -2.01 -4.25
C PRO A 178 3.36 -3.43 -3.88
N LEU A 179 2.69 -3.62 -2.75
CA LEU A 179 2.24 -4.94 -2.32
C LEU A 179 1.22 -5.56 -3.29
N LEU A 180 0.24 -4.77 -3.73
CA LEU A 180 -0.75 -5.23 -4.71
C LEU A 180 -0.11 -5.50 -6.07
N LEU A 181 0.80 -4.64 -6.52
CA LEU A 181 1.56 -4.86 -7.76
C LEU A 181 2.36 -6.17 -7.71
N ARG A 182 3.00 -6.46 -6.57
CA ARG A 182 3.70 -7.73 -6.34
C ARG A 182 2.76 -8.93 -6.47
N GLN A 183 1.61 -8.87 -5.83
CA GLN A 183 0.61 -9.94 -5.85
C GLN A 183 0.03 -10.14 -7.25
N GLU A 184 -0.25 -9.05 -7.97
CA GLU A 184 -0.73 -9.13 -9.36
C GLU A 184 0.31 -9.74 -10.30
N ILE A 185 1.59 -9.38 -10.17
CA ILE A 185 2.67 -9.99 -10.96
C ILE A 185 2.77 -11.49 -10.69
N ALA A 186 2.72 -11.91 -9.42
CA ALA A 186 2.73 -13.32 -9.05
C ALA A 186 1.53 -14.08 -9.63
N LYS A 187 0.32 -13.53 -9.53
CA LYS A 187 -0.90 -14.09 -10.09
C LYS A 187 -0.81 -14.23 -11.62
N LEU A 188 -0.33 -13.19 -12.31
CA LEU A 188 -0.17 -13.20 -13.76
C LEU A 188 0.88 -14.22 -14.22
N SER A 189 1.94 -14.40 -13.45
CA SER A 189 2.95 -15.44 -13.72
C SER A 189 2.35 -16.84 -13.67
N LEU A 190 1.50 -17.11 -12.66
CA LEU A 190 0.79 -18.40 -12.56
C LEU A 190 -0.18 -18.60 -13.73
N LEU A 191 -0.88 -17.55 -14.16
CA LEU A 191 -1.81 -17.61 -15.28
C LEU A 191 -1.09 -17.83 -16.63
N ALA A 192 0.06 -17.20 -16.82
CA ALA A 192 0.87 -17.36 -18.04
C ALA A 192 1.53 -18.74 -18.11
N GLY A 193 1.78 -19.38 -16.96
CA GLY A 193 2.47 -20.65 -16.87
C GLY A 193 3.99 -20.53 -16.78
N PRO A 194 4.68 -21.67 -16.51
CA PRO A 194 6.12 -21.67 -16.29
C PRO A 194 6.87 -21.23 -17.56
N HIS A 195 7.84 -20.34 -17.39
CA HIS A 195 8.71 -19.80 -18.45
C HIS A 195 7.99 -19.03 -19.58
N CYS A 196 6.70 -18.71 -19.41
CA CYS A 196 5.95 -17.92 -20.39
C CYS A 196 6.06 -16.42 -20.09
N GLU A 197 5.99 -15.61 -21.14
CA GLU A 197 5.91 -14.16 -21.03
C GLU A 197 4.49 -13.74 -20.65
N VAL A 198 4.35 -12.88 -19.65
CA VAL A 198 3.06 -12.27 -19.30
C VAL A 198 2.68 -11.24 -20.36
N THR A 199 1.56 -11.46 -21.04
CA THR A 199 1.03 -10.59 -22.09
C THR A 199 -0.11 -9.70 -21.60
N LEU A 200 -0.54 -8.73 -22.41
CA LEU A 200 -1.72 -7.93 -22.14
C LEU A 200 -3.00 -8.77 -22.04
N GLU A 201 -3.08 -9.88 -22.78
CA GLU A 201 -4.21 -10.82 -22.70
C GLU A 201 -4.31 -11.45 -21.31
N HIS A 202 -3.17 -11.84 -20.72
CA HIS A 202 -3.14 -12.35 -19.34
C HIS A 202 -3.60 -11.30 -18.33
N VAL A 203 -3.23 -10.01 -18.53
CA VAL A 203 -3.70 -8.92 -17.67
C VAL A 203 -5.21 -8.73 -17.77
N VAL A 204 -5.77 -8.86 -18.98
CA VAL A 204 -7.23 -8.79 -19.21
C VAL A 204 -7.93 -10.01 -18.61
N ALA A 205 -7.40 -11.22 -18.84
CA ALA A 205 -7.96 -12.47 -18.30
C ALA A 205 -7.94 -12.47 -16.75
N ALA A 206 -6.85 -12.04 -16.15
CA ALA A 206 -6.76 -11.92 -14.69
C ALA A 206 -7.70 -10.86 -14.10
N ALA A 207 -8.17 -9.91 -14.90
CA ALA A 207 -9.18 -8.93 -14.49
C ALA A 207 -10.57 -9.55 -14.34
N VAL A 208 -10.83 -10.65 -15.02
CA VAL A 208 -12.13 -11.34 -14.96
C VAL A 208 -12.37 -12.00 -13.60
N ASP A 209 -11.31 -12.37 -12.86
CA ASP A 209 -11.41 -12.98 -11.53
C ASP A 209 -11.57 -11.97 -10.36
N VAL A 210 -11.40 -10.69 -10.59
CA VAL A 210 -11.62 -9.66 -9.57
C VAL A 210 -12.89 -8.89 -9.92
N ALA A 211 -13.95 -9.13 -9.19
CA ALA A 211 -15.26 -8.46 -9.31
C ALA A 211 -15.21 -6.90 -9.16
N GLU A 212 -14.03 -6.31 -9.12
CA GLU A 212 -13.84 -4.87 -8.94
C GLU A 212 -13.88 -4.07 -10.24
N GLU A 213 -13.24 -4.51 -11.36
CA GLU A 213 -13.31 -3.77 -12.64
C GLU A 213 -14.75 -3.63 -13.19
N PRO A 214 -15.55 -4.70 -13.24
CA PRO A 214 -16.94 -4.56 -13.66
C PRO A 214 -17.79 -3.67 -12.76
N VAL A 215 -17.44 -3.54 -11.47
CA VAL A 215 -18.14 -2.65 -10.53
C VAL A 215 -17.79 -1.19 -10.78
N TRP A 216 -16.53 -0.88 -11.10
CA TRP A 216 -16.11 0.48 -11.49
C TRP A 216 -16.72 0.89 -12.83
N ASP A 217 -16.76 -0.01 -13.81
CA ASP A 217 -17.43 0.22 -15.10
C ASP A 217 -18.92 0.51 -14.90
N LEU A 218 -19.58 -0.20 -13.98
CA LEU A 218 -20.96 0.04 -13.60
C LEU A 218 -21.14 1.44 -13.00
N THR A 219 -20.30 1.85 -12.03
CA THR A 219 -20.40 3.17 -11.41
C THR A 219 -20.16 4.29 -12.41
N ASP A 220 -19.24 4.08 -13.36
CA ASP A 220 -18.93 5.01 -14.42
C ASP A 220 -20.10 5.13 -15.42
N ALA A 221 -20.68 4.01 -15.85
CA ALA A 221 -21.84 4.00 -16.74
C ALA A 221 -23.03 4.74 -16.13
N ILE A 222 -23.26 4.58 -14.81
CA ILE A 222 -24.30 5.31 -14.08
C ILE A 222 -23.95 6.81 -14.01
N GLY A 223 -22.72 7.16 -13.60
CA GLY A 223 -22.26 8.55 -13.51
C GLY A 223 -22.32 9.29 -14.83
N ASP A 224 -22.10 8.60 -15.95
CA ASP A 224 -22.22 9.11 -17.32
C ASP A 224 -23.68 9.12 -17.83
N GLY A 225 -24.63 8.56 -17.07
CA GLY A 225 -26.05 8.47 -17.47
C GLY A 225 -26.33 7.47 -18.59
N ARG A 226 -25.46 6.45 -18.75
CA ARG A 226 -25.58 5.37 -19.72
C ARG A 226 -26.35 4.18 -19.11
N GLY A 227 -27.66 4.37 -18.86
CA GLY A 227 -28.48 3.42 -18.11
C GLY A 227 -28.56 2.03 -18.73
N ALA A 228 -28.64 1.90 -20.05
CA ALA A 228 -28.64 0.60 -20.73
C ALA A 228 -27.33 -0.18 -20.52
N ASP A 229 -26.19 0.50 -20.66
CA ASP A 229 -24.88 -0.09 -20.39
C ASP A 229 -24.74 -0.49 -18.92
N ALA A 230 -25.24 0.35 -18.00
CA ALA A 230 -25.22 0.07 -16.57
C ALA A 230 -26.01 -1.20 -16.21
N LEU A 231 -27.19 -1.40 -16.81
CA LEU A 231 -27.97 -2.63 -16.60
C LEU A 231 -27.27 -3.88 -17.18
N ALA A 232 -26.66 -3.75 -18.36
CA ALA A 232 -25.89 -4.85 -18.94
C ALA A 232 -24.68 -5.23 -18.07
N LEU A 233 -23.98 -4.25 -17.52
CA LEU A 233 -22.87 -4.44 -16.57
C LEU A 233 -23.35 -5.06 -15.25
N LEU A 234 -24.48 -4.62 -14.71
CA LEU A 234 -25.06 -5.21 -13.51
C LEU A 234 -25.43 -6.69 -13.74
N ALA A 235 -26.04 -7.02 -14.86
CA ALA A 235 -26.36 -8.41 -15.23
C ALA A 235 -25.10 -9.27 -15.39
N ARG A 236 -24.00 -8.71 -15.91
CA ARG A 236 -22.71 -9.41 -16.00
C ARG A 236 -22.10 -9.66 -14.62
N LEU A 237 -22.15 -8.66 -13.73
CA LEU A 237 -21.71 -8.79 -12.32
C LEU A 237 -22.49 -9.88 -11.58
N ALA A 238 -23.81 -9.90 -11.72
CA ALA A 238 -24.66 -10.90 -11.08
C ALA A 238 -24.35 -12.32 -11.58
N ARG A 239 -24.13 -12.51 -12.88
CA ARG A 239 -23.71 -13.80 -13.45
C ARG A 239 -22.32 -14.23 -12.99
N GLY A 240 -21.43 -13.26 -12.74
CA GLY A 240 -20.10 -13.50 -12.16
C GLY A 240 -20.09 -13.74 -10.64
N GLY A 241 -21.27 -13.80 -9.98
CA GLY A 241 -21.39 -14.08 -8.55
C GLY A 241 -21.06 -12.89 -7.65
N ALA A 242 -21.03 -11.67 -8.17
CA ALA A 242 -20.78 -10.49 -7.36
C ALA A 242 -21.87 -10.31 -6.28
N ALA A 243 -21.46 -10.24 -5.02
CA ALA A 243 -22.39 -10.08 -3.91
C ALA A 243 -23.10 -8.71 -3.96
N PRO A 244 -24.44 -8.66 -3.81
CA PRO A 244 -25.20 -7.40 -3.81
C PRO A 244 -24.65 -6.31 -2.90
N PRO A 245 -24.18 -6.59 -1.66
CA PRO A 245 -23.57 -5.58 -0.80
C PRO A 245 -22.29 -4.95 -1.37
N LEU A 246 -21.50 -5.69 -2.16
CA LEU A 246 -20.31 -5.16 -2.82
C LEU A 246 -20.69 -4.09 -3.86
N VAL A 247 -21.70 -4.36 -4.67
CA VAL A 247 -22.23 -3.41 -5.68
C VAL A 247 -22.76 -2.15 -4.99
N LEU A 248 -23.56 -2.29 -3.94
CA LEU A 248 -24.07 -1.16 -3.16
C LEU A 248 -22.95 -0.32 -2.53
N GLY A 249 -21.95 -0.97 -1.96
CA GLY A 249 -20.79 -0.29 -1.37
C GLY A 249 -20.05 0.58 -2.39
N ALA A 250 -19.83 0.06 -3.59
CA ALA A 250 -19.18 0.79 -4.67
C ALA A 250 -20.02 1.98 -5.16
N LEU A 251 -21.33 1.79 -5.35
CA LEU A 251 -22.27 2.87 -5.70
C LEU A 251 -22.28 3.96 -4.63
N ALA A 252 -22.39 3.60 -3.36
CA ALA A 252 -22.35 4.55 -2.25
C ALA A 252 -21.05 5.35 -2.22
N ALA A 253 -19.90 4.68 -2.40
CA ALA A 253 -18.60 5.33 -2.45
C ALA A 253 -18.49 6.30 -3.64
N HIS A 254 -18.98 5.91 -4.82
CA HIS A 254 -18.99 6.75 -6.02
C HIS A 254 -19.83 8.01 -5.82
N PHE A 255 -21.09 7.88 -5.41
CA PHE A 255 -21.99 9.01 -5.22
C PHE A 255 -21.54 9.95 -4.08
N ARG A 256 -20.92 9.44 -3.00
CA ARG A 256 -20.26 10.28 -1.98
C ARG A 256 -19.12 11.11 -2.56
N ARG A 257 -18.31 10.53 -3.47
CA ARG A 257 -17.24 11.28 -4.16
C ARG A 257 -17.80 12.38 -5.04
N LEU A 258 -18.86 12.09 -5.82
CA LEU A 258 -19.54 13.10 -6.65
C LEU A 258 -20.11 14.24 -5.79
N LEU A 259 -20.79 13.93 -4.69
CA LEU A 259 -21.32 14.92 -3.76
C LEU A 259 -20.22 15.79 -3.15
N ARG A 260 -19.11 15.20 -2.75
CA ARG A 260 -17.97 15.93 -2.20
C ARG A 260 -17.35 16.89 -3.22
N LEU A 261 -17.20 16.46 -4.48
CA LEU A 261 -16.70 17.31 -5.56
C LEU A 261 -17.69 18.43 -5.89
N ARG A 262 -18.98 18.16 -5.87
CA ARG A 262 -20.02 19.17 -6.10
C ARG A 262 -20.03 20.28 -5.06
N GLY A 263 -19.75 19.93 -3.79
CA GLY A 263 -19.57 20.85 -2.67
C GLY A 263 -18.19 21.53 -2.60
N GLY A 264 -17.37 21.44 -3.65
CA GLY A 264 -16.03 22.09 -3.68
C GLY A 264 -14.94 21.37 -2.88
N GLY A 265 -15.21 20.15 -2.38
CA GLY A 265 -14.23 19.37 -1.64
C GLY A 265 -13.14 18.79 -2.55
N SER A 266 -11.90 18.68 -2.00
CA SER A 266 -10.80 18.03 -2.70
C SER A 266 -10.78 16.53 -2.42
N LEU A 267 -10.44 15.74 -3.46
CA LEU A 267 -10.15 14.31 -3.37
C LEU A 267 -8.68 14.11 -3.74
N GLY A 268 -7.95 13.37 -2.92
CA GLY A 268 -6.53 13.01 -3.18
C GLY A 268 -6.39 11.96 -4.29
N LEU A 269 -7.08 12.15 -5.43
CA LEU A 269 -7.12 11.23 -6.57
C LEU A 269 -6.18 11.70 -7.69
N PRO A 270 -5.70 10.76 -8.54
CA PRO A 270 -4.95 11.10 -9.73
C PRO A 270 -5.72 12.08 -10.64
N PRO A 271 -5.04 13.02 -11.34
CA PRO A 271 -5.70 14.09 -12.09
C PRO A 271 -6.74 13.59 -13.10
N PHE A 272 -6.48 12.49 -13.81
CA PHE A 272 -7.39 11.94 -14.82
C PHE A 272 -8.67 11.36 -14.19
N VAL A 273 -8.58 10.70 -13.01
CA VAL A 273 -9.74 10.19 -12.27
C VAL A 273 -10.58 11.33 -11.74
N ARG A 274 -9.90 12.37 -11.20
CA ARG A 274 -10.56 13.56 -10.70
C ARG A 274 -11.33 14.28 -11.81
N GLN A 275 -10.71 14.51 -12.96
CA GLN A 275 -11.35 15.16 -14.12
C GLN A 275 -12.61 14.42 -14.57
N LYS A 276 -12.57 13.07 -14.62
CA LYS A 276 -13.72 12.24 -14.95
C LYS A 276 -14.85 12.42 -13.93
N LEU A 277 -14.54 12.31 -12.64
CA LEU A 277 -15.54 12.47 -11.57
C LEU A 277 -16.10 13.89 -11.51
N GLU A 278 -15.31 14.92 -11.78
CA GLU A 278 -15.77 16.32 -11.90
C GLU A 278 -16.78 16.47 -13.03
N ALA A 279 -16.50 15.90 -14.21
CA ALA A 279 -17.44 15.90 -15.32
C ALA A 279 -18.74 15.15 -14.99
N GLN A 280 -18.67 14.04 -14.30
CA GLN A 280 -19.84 13.30 -13.83
C GLN A 280 -20.62 14.10 -12.76
N ALA A 281 -19.94 14.74 -11.80
CA ALA A 281 -20.58 15.53 -10.75
C ALA A 281 -21.36 16.74 -11.31
N GLN A 282 -20.91 17.33 -12.42
CA GLN A 282 -21.61 18.42 -13.08
C GLN A 282 -22.98 18.02 -13.65
N ARG A 283 -23.22 16.72 -13.88
CA ARG A 283 -24.49 16.20 -14.41
C ARG A 283 -25.60 16.11 -13.35
N TYR A 284 -25.24 16.27 -12.08
CA TYR A 284 -26.16 16.13 -10.95
C TYR A 284 -26.25 17.43 -10.17
N THR A 285 -27.46 17.74 -9.68
CA THR A 285 -27.64 18.75 -8.63
C THR A 285 -27.24 18.14 -7.27
N GLU A 286 -26.93 18.97 -6.28
CA GLU A 286 -26.61 18.49 -4.93
C GLU A 286 -27.78 17.71 -4.30
N SER A 287 -29.00 18.26 -4.43
CA SER A 287 -30.23 17.60 -3.98
C SER A 287 -30.45 16.24 -4.64
N ARG A 288 -30.10 16.12 -5.94
CA ARG A 288 -30.18 14.84 -6.65
C ARG A 288 -29.18 13.83 -6.13
N LEU A 289 -27.96 14.24 -5.83
CA LEU A 289 -26.93 13.36 -5.25
C LEU A 289 -27.34 12.86 -3.85
N VAL A 290 -27.94 13.72 -3.04
CA VAL A 290 -28.50 13.33 -1.74
C VAL A 290 -29.64 12.32 -1.91
N ALA A 291 -30.56 12.55 -2.85
CA ALA A 291 -31.63 11.61 -3.17
C ALA A 291 -31.10 10.26 -3.66
N CYS A 292 -30.04 10.25 -4.49
CA CYS A 292 -29.38 9.02 -4.93
C CYS A 292 -28.79 8.23 -3.75
N LEU A 293 -28.12 8.90 -2.80
CA LEU A 293 -27.61 8.27 -1.60
C LEU A 293 -28.72 7.72 -0.70
N GLY A 294 -29.87 8.42 -0.62
CA GLY A 294 -31.08 7.91 0.04
C GLY A 294 -31.60 6.62 -0.59
N ALA A 295 -31.73 6.60 -1.93
CA ALA A 295 -32.17 5.41 -2.67
C ALA A 295 -31.20 4.21 -2.50
N ILE A 296 -29.89 4.47 -2.44
CA ILE A 296 -28.90 3.43 -2.14
C ILE A 296 -29.11 2.87 -0.72
N HIS A 297 -29.35 3.74 0.25
CA HIS A 297 -29.61 3.31 1.63
C HIS A 297 -30.92 2.49 1.75
N GLU A 298 -31.99 2.93 1.11
CA GLU A 298 -33.26 2.17 1.07
C GLU A 298 -33.09 0.79 0.44
N THR A 299 -32.26 0.70 -0.62
CA THR A 299 -31.95 -0.58 -1.24
C THR A 299 -31.10 -1.48 -0.31
N ASP A 300 -30.19 -0.92 0.48
CA ASP A 300 -29.45 -1.66 1.49
C ASP A 300 -30.39 -2.27 2.56
N LEU A 301 -31.36 -1.50 3.03
CA LEU A 301 -32.38 -2.00 3.96
C LEU A 301 -33.25 -3.09 3.31
N ALA A 302 -33.63 -2.91 2.04
CA ALA A 302 -34.38 -3.91 1.30
C ALA A 302 -33.61 -5.24 1.18
N LEU A 303 -32.32 -5.20 0.90
CA LEU A 303 -31.46 -6.40 0.84
C LEU A 303 -31.26 -7.08 2.19
N LYS A 304 -31.44 -6.34 3.29
CA LYS A 304 -31.36 -6.85 4.67
C LYS A 304 -32.69 -7.39 5.19
N GLY A 305 -33.69 -7.50 4.32
CA GLY A 305 -34.99 -8.10 4.66
C GLY A 305 -36.14 -7.11 4.84
N ALA A 306 -35.95 -5.80 4.59
CA ALA A 306 -37.04 -4.83 4.64
C ALA A 306 -37.97 -4.87 3.41
N SER A 307 -37.71 -5.74 2.43
CA SER A 307 -38.53 -5.87 1.21
C SER A 307 -38.65 -7.33 0.79
N ALA A 308 -39.80 -7.68 0.20
CA ALA A 308 -40.05 -8.98 -0.41
C ALA A 308 -39.50 -9.11 -1.84
N LEU A 309 -38.92 -8.05 -2.41
CA LEU A 309 -38.33 -8.06 -3.75
C LEU A 309 -37.02 -8.89 -3.77
N ALA A 310 -36.83 -9.63 -4.84
CA ALA A 310 -35.58 -10.34 -5.06
C ALA A 310 -34.39 -9.33 -5.07
N PRO A 311 -33.24 -9.70 -4.50
CA PRO A 311 -32.05 -8.84 -4.42
C PRO A 311 -31.64 -8.25 -5.79
N GLN A 312 -31.66 -9.07 -6.83
CA GLN A 312 -31.33 -8.67 -8.19
C GLN A 312 -32.27 -7.58 -8.71
N LEU A 313 -33.58 -7.71 -8.53
CA LEU A 313 -34.57 -6.76 -8.96
C LEU A 313 -34.46 -5.42 -8.20
N SER A 314 -34.13 -5.48 -6.92
CA SER A 314 -33.87 -4.29 -6.09
C SER A 314 -32.69 -3.48 -6.63
N LEU A 315 -31.59 -4.15 -7.03
CA LEU A 315 -30.44 -3.51 -7.65
C LEU A 315 -30.76 -2.94 -9.04
N GLU A 316 -31.51 -3.65 -9.87
CA GLU A 316 -31.91 -3.17 -11.21
C GLU A 316 -32.74 -1.89 -11.11
N ARG A 317 -33.74 -1.85 -10.21
CA ARG A 317 -34.53 -0.64 -9.93
C ARG A 317 -33.65 0.52 -9.46
N LEU A 318 -32.69 0.26 -8.59
CA LEU A 318 -31.74 1.25 -8.11
C LEU A 318 -30.93 1.82 -9.29
N VAL A 319 -30.33 0.95 -10.11
CA VAL A 319 -29.48 1.37 -11.26
C VAL A 319 -30.27 2.21 -12.24
N ILE A 320 -31.52 1.84 -12.54
CA ILE A 320 -32.43 2.65 -13.38
C ILE A 320 -32.63 4.03 -12.75
N GLY A 321 -32.97 4.08 -11.46
CA GLY A 321 -33.20 5.32 -10.74
C GLY A 321 -31.98 6.22 -10.68
N LEU A 322 -30.78 5.66 -10.44
CA LEU A 322 -29.52 6.42 -10.38
C LEU A 322 -29.08 6.97 -11.75
N SER A 323 -29.39 6.25 -12.85
CA SER A 323 -29.01 6.62 -14.21
C SER A 323 -29.98 7.64 -14.85
N ALA A 324 -31.18 7.83 -14.29
CA ALA A 324 -32.17 8.77 -14.81
C ALA A 324 -31.66 10.22 -14.66
N ARG A 325 -31.78 10.98 -15.74
CA ARG A 325 -31.51 12.43 -15.70
C ARG A 325 -32.59 13.14 -14.86
N SER A 326 -32.17 14.12 -14.10
CA SER A 326 -33.07 15.08 -13.40
C SER A 326 -33.77 15.94 -14.40
#